data_d9d7540a0cbcfcac39dd7f0586bb6c28
#
_entry.id   d9d7540a0cbcfcac39dd7f0586bb6c28
#
_cell.length_a   1.000
_cell.length_b   1.000
_cell.length_c   1.000
_cell.angle_alpha   90.00
_cell.angle_beta   90.00
_cell.angle_gamma   90.00
#
_symmetry.space_group_name_H-M   'P 1'
#
loop_
_entity.id
_entity.type
_entity.pdbx_description
1 polymer ?
#
loop_
_entity_poly.entity_id
_entity_poly.type
_entity_poly.pdbx_seq_one_letter_code
_entity_poly.pdbx_strand_id
1 'polypeptide(L)'
;MRTVFGADEQSEVEVDVLRWVRLARMVLDQERVPEESEMSVIFVDEQAMSDLHERFLGGSGPTDVLAFPMDDDVAPGGRQPDQGGRGPGSPAEAADPPTVIGDVVVCPQVARRQTGAQGSLDDEVALLVVHGVLHLLNYDHAEDQESEAMRKRECELLARFRELEQEEGR
;
A
#
# COMPACT_ATOMS: atom_id res chain seq x y z
N MET A 1 -14.73 -6.44 -5.95
CA MET A 1 -14.07 -6.64 -4.64
C MET A 1 -12.62 -6.18 -4.76
N ARG A 2 -12.17 -5.32 -3.88
CA ARG A 2 -10.78 -4.87 -3.87
C ARG A 2 -9.88 -6.01 -3.45
N THR A 3 -8.85 -6.29 -4.24
CA THR A 3 -7.93 -7.40 -4.00
C THR A 3 -6.61 -6.89 -3.46
N VAL A 4 -6.19 -7.44 -2.33
CA VAL A 4 -4.87 -7.17 -1.75
C VAL A 4 -4.11 -8.46 -1.64
N PHE A 5 -2.99 -8.54 -2.33
CA PHE A 5 -2.06 -9.65 -2.25
C PHE A 5 -1.05 -9.40 -1.14
N GLY A 6 -0.69 -10.42 -0.41
CA GLY A 6 0.34 -10.36 0.61
C GLY A 6 1.43 -11.37 0.36
N ALA A 7 2.68 -10.98 0.55
CA ALA A 7 3.83 -11.88 0.47
C ALA A 7 4.83 -11.56 1.59
N ASP A 8 5.40 -12.59 2.19
CA ASP A 8 6.51 -12.50 3.12
C ASP A 8 7.75 -13.16 2.51
N GLU A 9 8.67 -12.34 2.07
CA GLU A 9 9.91 -12.76 1.40
C GLU A 9 11.15 -12.66 2.32
N GLN A 10 10.93 -12.66 3.63
CA GLN A 10 11.98 -12.58 4.64
C GLN A 10 11.71 -13.59 5.76
N SER A 11 12.70 -13.91 6.56
CA SER A 11 12.59 -14.88 7.68
C SER A 11 13.13 -14.35 9.02
N GLU A 12 13.56 -13.10 9.05
CA GLU A 12 14.21 -12.50 10.23
C GLU A 12 13.22 -12.05 11.31
N VAL A 13 12.01 -11.69 10.89
CA VAL A 13 10.94 -11.19 11.73
C VAL A 13 9.66 -11.94 11.42
N GLU A 14 9.00 -12.45 12.44
CA GLU A 14 7.66 -13.05 12.27
C GLU A 14 6.64 -11.99 11.91
N VAL A 15 5.88 -12.22 10.82
CA VAL A 15 4.90 -11.28 10.29
C VAL A 15 3.56 -11.98 10.04
N ASP A 16 2.49 -11.43 10.59
CA ASP A 16 1.12 -11.85 10.27
C ASP A 16 0.64 -11.17 8.97
N VAL A 17 1.02 -11.75 7.84
CA VAL A 17 0.69 -11.21 6.51
C VAL A 17 -0.80 -10.99 6.32
N LEU A 18 -1.64 -11.91 6.78
CA LEU A 18 -3.10 -11.80 6.61
C LEU A 18 -3.68 -10.61 7.37
N ARG A 19 -3.15 -10.32 8.54
CA ARG A 19 -3.54 -9.13 9.33
C ARG A 19 -3.27 -7.84 8.55
N TRP A 20 -2.10 -7.73 7.96
CA TRP A 20 -1.70 -6.53 7.21
C TRP A 20 -2.39 -6.41 5.86
N VAL A 21 -2.71 -7.52 5.22
CA VAL A 21 -3.59 -7.55 4.03
C VAL A 21 -4.99 -7.02 4.38
N ARG A 22 -5.54 -7.43 5.52
CA ARG A 22 -6.86 -6.92 6.00
C ARG A 22 -6.80 -5.42 6.27
N LEU A 23 -5.72 -4.95 6.90
CA LEU A 23 -5.51 -3.51 7.14
C LEU A 23 -5.48 -2.74 5.82
N ALA A 24 -4.67 -3.15 4.86
CA ALA A 24 -4.57 -2.50 3.56
C ALA A 24 -5.94 -2.48 2.84
N ARG A 25 -6.66 -3.59 2.85
CA ARG A 25 -8.01 -3.66 2.26
C ARG A 25 -8.97 -2.68 2.93
N MET A 26 -8.96 -2.62 4.26
CA MET A 26 -9.78 -1.65 5.01
C MET A 26 -9.45 -0.21 4.61
N VAL A 27 -8.17 0.13 4.42
CA VAL A 27 -7.78 1.46 3.95
C VAL A 27 -8.36 1.74 2.57
N LEU A 28 -8.26 0.81 1.61
CA LEU A 28 -8.86 0.97 0.28
C LEU A 28 -10.38 1.17 0.35
N ASP A 29 -11.05 0.47 1.25
CA ASP A 29 -12.49 0.60 1.47
C ASP A 29 -12.86 1.98 2.04
N GLN A 30 -12.13 2.45 3.04
CA GLN A 30 -12.35 3.75 3.66
C GLN A 30 -12.05 4.93 2.72
N GLU A 31 -11.06 4.76 1.84
CA GLU A 31 -10.71 5.73 0.80
C GLU A 31 -11.59 5.61 -0.45
N ARG A 32 -12.56 4.70 -0.45
CA ARG A 32 -13.53 4.49 -1.53
C ARG A 32 -12.88 4.24 -2.90
N VAL A 33 -11.77 3.54 -2.88
CA VAL A 33 -11.10 3.10 -4.11
C VAL A 33 -12.05 2.19 -4.91
N PRO A 34 -12.03 2.23 -6.25
CA PRO A 34 -12.89 1.37 -7.07
C PRO A 34 -12.80 -0.11 -6.69
N GLU A 35 -13.91 -0.82 -6.77
CA GLU A 35 -13.99 -2.23 -6.31
C GLU A 35 -13.10 -3.18 -7.09
N GLU A 36 -12.88 -2.90 -8.36
CA GLU A 36 -12.02 -3.69 -9.25
C GLU A 36 -10.55 -3.23 -9.19
N SER A 37 -10.07 -2.95 -7.97
CA SER A 37 -8.68 -2.51 -7.77
C SER A 37 -7.84 -3.58 -7.09
N GLU A 38 -6.56 -3.63 -7.47
CA GLU A 38 -5.58 -4.57 -6.96
C GLU A 38 -4.33 -3.86 -6.45
N MET A 39 -3.76 -4.35 -5.36
CA MET A 39 -2.47 -3.94 -4.85
C MET A 39 -1.76 -5.08 -4.12
N SER A 40 -0.47 -4.89 -3.83
CA SER A 40 0.31 -5.85 -3.04
C SER A 40 0.90 -5.20 -1.79
N VAL A 41 1.04 -5.99 -0.73
CA VAL A 41 1.85 -5.68 0.45
C VAL A 41 2.92 -6.76 0.58
N ILE A 42 4.18 -6.38 0.50
CA ILE A 42 5.32 -7.29 0.42
C ILE A 42 6.29 -6.98 1.56
N PHE A 43 6.63 -8.01 2.34
CA PHE A 43 7.62 -7.90 3.41
C PHE A 43 8.95 -8.46 2.92
N VAL A 44 10.01 -7.67 3.06
CA VAL A 44 11.35 -8.00 2.56
C VAL A 44 12.41 -7.81 3.65
N ASP A 45 13.57 -8.43 3.46
CA ASP A 45 14.73 -8.20 4.32
C ASP A 45 15.47 -6.89 3.98
N GLU A 46 16.45 -6.55 4.79
CA GLU A 46 17.22 -5.31 4.64
C GLU A 46 18.01 -5.26 3.34
N GLN A 47 18.53 -6.39 2.86
CA GLN A 47 19.29 -6.43 1.62
C GLN A 47 18.38 -6.15 0.41
N ALA A 48 17.24 -6.82 0.34
CA ALA A 48 16.26 -6.58 -0.71
C ALA A 48 15.72 -5.14 -0.67
N MET A 49 15.47 -4.59 0.54
CA MET A 49 15.04 -3.20 0.69
C MET A 49 16.10 -2.21 0.24
N SER A 50 17.37 -2.44 0.58
CA SER A 50 18.49 -1.61 0.11
C SER A 50 18.59 -1.61 -1.41
N ASP A 51 18.48 -2.77 -2.03
CA ASP A 51 18.55 -2.92 -3.49
C ASP A 51 17.40 -2.16 -4.18
N LEU A 52 16.19 -2.23 -3.64
CA LEU A 52 15.03 -1.49 -4.15
C LEU A 52 15.19 0.02 -3.96
N HIS A 53 15.68 0.45 -2.80
CA HIS A 53 15.89 1.86 -2.50
C HIS A 53 16.95 2.49 -3.40
N GLU A 54 18.04 1.82 -3.62
CA GLU A 54 19.12 2.27 -4.53
C GLU A 54 18.66 2.28 -5.99
N ARG A 55 18.00 1.20 -6.43
CA ARG A 55 17.60 1.03 -7.83
C ARG A 55 16.52 2.01 -8.27
N PHE A 56 15.51 2.26 -7.45
CA PHE A 56 14.31 3.00 -7.84
C PHE A 56 14.24 4.42 -7.29
N LEU A 57 14.89 4.71 -6.17
CA LEU A 57 14.81 6.02 -5.52
C LEU A 57 16.16 6.73 -5.40
N GLY A 58 17.25 6.11 -5.84
CA GLY A 58 18.59 6.68 -5.77
C GLY A 58 19.12 6.90 -4.35
N GLY A 59 18.48 6.32 -3.34
CA GLY A 59 18.92 6.33 -1.95
C GLY A 59 20.01 5.30 -1.68
N SER A 60 20.47 5.21 -0.46
CA SER A 60 21.43 4.22 -0.01
C SER A 60 20.99 3.57 1.30
N GLY A 61 21.20 2.26 1.41
CA GLY A 61 20.84 1.48 2.58
C GLY A 61 19.33 1.15 2.68
N PRO A 62 18.96 0.32 3.67
CA PRO A 62 17.60 -0.09 3.86
C PRO A 62 16.75 1.05 4.43
N THR A 63 15.49 1.13 3.98
CA THR A 63 14.45 1.98 4.56
C THR A 63 13.32 1.12 5.13
N ASP A 64 12.38 1.72 5.81
CA ASP A 64 11.28 1.02 6.48
C ASP A 64 10.14 0.64 5.53
N VAL A 65 9.75 1.53 4.64
CA VAL A 65 8.66 1.34 3.67
C VAL A 65 8.94 2.04 2.36
N LEU A 66 8.53 1.41 1.28
CA LEU A 66 8.50 2.00 -0.07
C LEU A 66 7.13 1.77 -0.70
N ALA A 67 6.65 2.76 -1.42
CA ALA A 67 5.43 2.68 -2.21
C ALA A 67 5.76 2.84 -3.69
N PHE A 68 5.32 1.89 -4.50
CA PHE A 68 5.53 1.87 -5.95
C PHE A 68 4.18 1.96 -6.66
N PRO A 69 3.69 3.15 -7.00
CA PRO A 69 2.48 3.29 -7.80
C PRO A 69 2.69 2.71 -9.19
N MET A 70 1.69 2.01 -9.71
CA MET A 70 1.80 1.32 -11.00
C MET A 70 1.69 2.24 -12.21
N ASP A 71 1.14 3.42 -12.08
CA ASP A 71 0.94 4.34 -13.20
C ASP A 71 1.41 5.77 -12.88
N ASP A 72 2.72 5.98 -12.99
CA ASP A 72 3.25 7.33 -13.19
C ASP A 72 2.96 7.87 -14.61
N ASP A 73 2.48 7.04 -15.52
CA ASP A 73 2.21 7.40 -16.93
C ASP A 73 0.75 7.76 -17.21
N VAL A 74 -0.13 7.77 -16.24
CA VAL A 74 -1.44 8.41 -16.38
C VAL A 74 -1.30 9.89 -15.98
N ALA A 75 -0.59 10.64 -16.82
CA ALA A 75 -0.75 12.08 -16.81
C ALA A 75 -2.24 12.42 -16.92
N PRO A 76 -2.76 13.37 -16.14
CA PRO A 76 -4.13 13.81 -16.29
C PRO A 76 -4.30 14.36 -17.73
N GLY A 77 -4.90 13.57 -18.58
CA GLY A 77 -5.24 13.99 -19.94
C GLY A 77 -4.86 13.10 -21.08
N GLY A 78 -4.37 11.89 -20.90
CA GLY A 78 -3.91 11.30 -22.11
C GLY A 78 -3.74 9.82 -22.28
N ARG A 79 -4.68 8.99 -22.04
CA ARG A 79 -4.90 7.92 -23.00
C ARG A 79 -6.12 8.29 -23.82
N GLN A 80 -5.88 8.82 -25.00
CA GLN A 80 -6.94 8.81 -26.00
C GLN A 80 -7.34 7.35 -26.16
N PRO A 81 -8.62 7.00 -26.01
CA PRO A 81 -9.06 5.67 -26.38
C PRO A 81 -8.65 5.49 -27.83
N ASP A 82 -7.83 4.48 -28.05
CA ASP A 82 -7.52 4.02 -29.39
C ASP A 82 -8.87 3.88 -30.10
N GLN A 83 -9.06 4.65 -31.15
CA GLN A 83 -10.25 4.59 -31.99
C GLN A 83 -10.18 3.31 -32.85
N GLY A 84 -9.93 2.19 -32.19
CA GLY A 84 -10.14 0.88 -32.75
C GLY A 84 -11.63 0.60 -32.73
N GLY A 85 -12.28 0.81 -33.85
CA GLY A 85 -13.69 0.56 -34.00
C GLY A 85 -14.06 -0.83 -33.48
N ARG A 86 -14.95 -0.86 -32.48
CA ARG A 86 -15.66 -2.09 -32.13
C ARG A 86 -16.47 -2.50 -33.36
N GLY A 87 -15.98 -3.53 -34.04
CA GLY A 87 -16.78 -4.18 -35.05
C GLY A 87 -18.05 -4.76 -34.44
N PRO A 88 -19.18 -4.80 -35.17
CA PRO A 88 -20.41 -5.40 -34.69
C PRO A 88 -20.17 -6.90 -34.47
N GLY A 89 -20.15 -7.36 -33.22
CA GLY A 89 -19.98 -8.77 -32.85
C GLY A 89 -19.00 -9.09 -31.73
N SER A 90 -18.40 -8.10 -31.07
CA SER A 90 -17.67 -8.38 -29.82
C SER A 90 -18.67 -8.81 -28.73
N PRO A 91 -18.49 -9.97 -28.09
CA PRO A 91 -19.34 -10.32 -26.98
C PRO A 91 -19.19 -9.24 -25.90
N ALA A 92 -20.28 -8.59 -25.58
CA ALA A 92 -20.43 -7.78 -24.40
C ALA A 92 -20.24 -8.71 -23.21
N GLU A 93 -19.19 -8.49 -22.42
CA GLU A 93 -18.93 -9.10 -21.11
C GLU A 93 -17.49 -9.59 -20.91
N ALA A 94 -16.50 -8.91 -21.50
CA ALA A 94 -15.21 -8.91 -20.84
C ALA A 94 -15.30 -7.84 -19.76
N ALA A 95 -15.32 -8.26 -18.49
CA ALA A 95 -15.16 -7.33 -17.37
C ALA A 95 -13.90 -6.50 -17.64
N ASP A 96 -13.98 -5.20 -17.45
CA ASP A 96 -12.79 -4.34 -17.57
C ASP A 96 -11.67 -4.92 -16.68
N PRO A 97 -10.43 -4.95 -17.14
CA PRO A 97 -9.32 -5.47 -16.33
C PRO A 97 -9.22 -4.66 -15.03
N PRO A 98 -8.85 -5.30 -13.92
CA PRO A 98 -8.72 -4.61 -12.64
C PRO A 98 -7.71 -3.47 -12.73
N THR A 99 -7.98 -2.39 -12.02
CA THR A 99 -7.04 -1.28 -11.90
C THR A 99 -5.94 -1.65 -10.91
N VAL A 100 -4.70 -1.80 -11.37
CA VAL A 100 -3.56 -2.04 -10.50
C VAL A 100 -3.10 -0.73 -9.88
N ILE A 101 -3.16 -0.64 -8.54
CA ILE A 101 -2.77 0.57 -7.80
C ILE A 101 -1.26 0.61 -7.61
N GLY A 102 -0.65 -0.49 -7.23
CA GLY A 102 0.78 -0.60 -7.01
C GLY A 102 1.16 -1.52 -5.85
N ASP A 103 2.40 -1.39 -5.39
CA ASP A 103 2.98 -2.19 -4.34
C ASP A 103 3.43 -1.35 -3.15
N VAL A 104 3.17 -1.85 -1.95
CA VAL A 104 3.77 -1.37 -0.71
C VAL A 104 4.77 -2.42 -0.23
N VAL A 105 6.02 -2.01 -0.06
CA VAL A 105 7.12 -2.88 0.39
C VAL A 105 7.55 -2.42 1.77
N VAL A 106 7.55 -3.33 2.74
CA VAL A 106 7.88 -3.06 4.14
C VAL A 106 9.08 -3.90 4.57
N CYS A 107 10.02 -3.28 5.28
CA CYS A 107 11.12 -3.98 5.92
C CYS A 107 10.90 -4.09 7.44
N PRO A 108 10.47 -5.26 7.94
CA PRO A 108 10.16 -5.42 9.36
C PRO A 108 11.38 -5.26 10.28
N GLN A 109 12.57 -5.58 9.81
CA GLN A 109 13.80 -5.41 10.57
C GLN A 109 14.10 -3.93 10.86
N VAL A 110 13.92 -3.06 9.87
CA VAL A 110 14.05 -1.60 10.06
C VAL A 110 12.97 -1.07 10.98
N ALA A 111 11.72 -1.50 10.78
CA ALA A 111 10.60 -1.15 11.65
C ALA A 111 10.88 -1.51 13.12
N ARG A 112 11.41 -2.69 13.37
CA ARG A 112 11.78 -3.16 14.73
C ARG A 112 12.79 -2.23 15.38
N ARG A 113 13.81 -1.77 14.65
CA ARG A 113 14.82 -0.85 15.19
C ARG A 113 14.24 0.53 15.50
N GLN A 114 13.24 0.97 14.77
CA GLN A 114 12.60 2.28 14.97
C GLN A 114 11.68 2.33 16.18
N THR A 115 11.11 1.20 16.62
CA THR A 115 10.16 1.17 17.74
C THR A 115 10.79 1.45 19.08
N GLY A 116 12.10 1.22 19.23
CA GLY A 116 12.77 1.31 20.53
C GLY A 116 12.30 0.28 21.55
N ALA A 117 12.73 0.44 22.80
CA ALA A 117 12.48 -0.56 23.87
C ALA A 117 11.02 -0.61 24.36
N GLN A 118 10.23 0.42 24.11
CA GLN A 118 8.84 0.54 24.59
C GLN A 118 7.79 0.53 23.49
N GLY A 119 8.22 0.53 22.23
CA GLY A 119 7.32 0.54 21.09
C GLY A 119 6.84 -0.87 20.72
N SER A 120 5.68 -0.93 20.10
CA SER A 120 5.15 -2.15 19.49
C SER A 120 5.56 -2.25 18.04
N LEU A 121 6.15 -3.39 17.66
CA LEU A 121 6.45 -3.66 16.25
C LEU A 121 5.17 -3.69 15.40
N ASP A 122 4.10 -4.26 15.94
CA ASP A 122 2.81 -4.32 15.25
C ASP A 122 2.23 -2.93 14.98
N ASP A 123 2.34 -2.02 15.94
CA ASP A 123 1.89 -0.63 15.75
C ASP A 123 2.73 0.09 14.68
N GLU A 124 4.03 -0.16 14.67
CA GLU A 124 4.92 0.42 13.64
C GLU A 124 4.62 -0.14 12.24
N VAL A 125 4.49 -1.45 12.12
CA VAL A 125 4.13 -2.09 10.84
C VAL A 125 2.77 -1.61 10.36
N ALA A 126 1.79 -1.50 11.25
CA ALA A 126 0.47 -0.97 10.92
C ALA A 126 0.56 0.46 10.35
N LEU A 127 1.33 1.33 11.00
CA LEU A 127 1.57 2.70 10.52
C LEU A 127 2.23 2.71 9.14
N LEU A 128 3.26 1.89 8.92
CA LEU A 128 3.98 1.82 7.65
C LEU A 128 3.09 1.31 6.51
N VAL A 129 2.24 0.33 6.77
CA VAL A 129 1.27 -0.17 5.79
C VAL A 129 0.26 0.92 5.41
N VAL A 130 -0.36 1.58 6.39
CA VAL A 130 -1.30 2.68 6.14
C VAL A 130 -0.63 3.81 5.37
N HIS A 131 0.54 4.24 5.80
CA HIS A 131 1.34 5.28 5.17
C HIS A 131 1.66 4.95 3.70
N GLY A 132 2.13 3.73 3.44
CA GLY A 132 2.44 3.26 2.09
C GLY A 132 1.20 3.23 1.19
N VAL A 133 0.07 2.73 1.68
CA VAL A 133 -1.20 2.72 0.92
C VAL A 133 -1.67 4.15 0.60
N LEU A 134 -1.61 5.05 1.56
CA LEU A 134 -1.99 6.45 1.32
C LEU A 134 -1.09 7.12 0.26
N HIS A 135 0.21 6.81 0.26
CA HIS A 135 1.11 7.26 -0.81
C HIS A 135 0.71 6.71 -2.18
N LEU A 136 0.32 5.45 -2.29
CA LEU A 136 -0.21 4.89 -3.54
C LEU A 136 -1.46 5.62 -4.02
N LEU A 137 -2.24 6.18 -3.10
CA LEU A 137 -3.47 6.94 -3.38
C LEU A 137 -3.22 8.44 -3.55
N ASN A 138 -1.97 8.84 -3.80
CA ASN A 138 -1.54 10.22 -4.04
C ASN A 138 -1.61 11.17 -2.83
N TYR A 139 -1.66 10.65 -1.61
CA TYR A 139 -1.38 11.48 -0.45
C TYR A 139 0.10 11.88 -0.48
N ASP A 140 0.37 13.15 -0.41
CA ASP A 140 1.73 13.67 -0.35
C ASP A 140 1.94 14.41 0.99
N HIS A 141 3.20 14.59 1.37
CA HIS A 141 3.60 15.34 2.56
C HIS A 141 4.66 16.40 2.23
N ALA A 142 4.66 16.85 0.97
CA ALA A 142 5.58 17.88 0.47
C ALA A 142 5.33 19.25 1.12
N GLU A 143 4.10 19.53 1.51
CA GLU A 143 3.70 20.76 2.21
C GLU A 143 3.24 20.46 3.64
N ASP A 144 3.41 21.41 4.57
CA ASP A 144 3.07 21.23 5.98
C ASP A 144 1.59 20.88 6.19
N GLN A 145 0.69 21.46 5.42
CA GLN A 145 -0.75 21.17 5.50
C GLN A 145 -1.09 19.76 5.00
N GLU A 146 -0.44 19.30 3.94
CA GLU A 146 -0.61 17.95 3.40
C GLU A 146 -0.05 16.91 4.37
N SER A 147 1.09 17.19 4.99
CA SER A 147 1.69 16.35 6.01
C SER A 147 0.80 16.18 7.24
N GLU A 148 0.17 17.26 7.71
CA GLU A 148 -0.75 17.23 8.84
C GLU A 148 -2.04 16.46 8.47
N ALA A 149 -2.60 16.69 7.29
CA ALA A 149 -3.77 15.97 6.80
C ALA A 149 -3.51 14.46 6.67
N MET A 150 -2.35 14.08 6.18
CA MET A 150 -1.94 12.69 6.08
C MET A 150 -1.80 12.02 7.46
N ARG A 151 -1.14 12.65 8.40
CA ARG A 151 -1.01 12.16 9.79
C ARG A 151 -2.36 11.98 10.46
N LYS A 152 -3.27 12.94 10.29
CA LYS A 152 -4.63 12.85 10.80
C LYS A 152 -5.35 11.64 10.21
N ARG A 153 -5.24 11.45 8.90
CA ARG A 153 -5.86 10.32 8.21
C ARG A 153 -5.27 8.97 8.65
N GLU A 154 -3.96 8.90 8.81
CA GLU A 154 -3.28 7.73 9.37
C GLU A 154 -3.84 7.35 10.75
N CYS A 155 -3.98 8.32 11.65
CA CYS A 155 -4.54 8.09 12.98
C CYS A 155 -5.99 7.60 12.94
N GLU A 156 -6.83 8.18 12.10
CA GLU A 156 -8.23 7.77 11.91
C GLU A 156 -8.34 6.33 11.41
N LEU A 157 -7.54 5.97 10.41
CA LEU A 157 -7.54 4.63 9.83
C LEU A 157 -7.02 3.57 10.80
N LEU A 158 -5.95 3.88 11.54
CA LEU A 158 -5.41 2.99 12.56
C LEU A 158 -6.39 2.78 13.71
N ALA A 159 -7.08 3.83 14.16
CA ALA A 159 -8.12 3.72 15.18
C ALA A 159 -9.27 2.84 14.70
N ARG A 160 -9.72 3.01 13.47
CA ARG A 160 -10.78 2.19 12.87
C ARG A 160 -10.38 0.71 12.77
N PHE A 161 -9.15 0.44 12.39
CA PHE A 161 -8.68 -0.95 12.32
C PHE A 161 -8.66 -1.62 13.69
N ARG A 162 -8.20 -0.94 14.73
CA ARG A 162 -8.22 -1.45 16.10
C ARG A 162 -9.64 -1.75 16.61
N GLU A 163 -10.61 -0.91 16.26
CA GLU A 163 -12.02 -1.15 16.57
C GLU A 163 -12.51 -2.44 15.92
N LEU A 164 -12.22 -2.64 14.62
CA LEU A 164 -12.61 -3.85 13.88
C LEU A 164 -11.98 -5.11 14.48
N GLU A 165 -10.72 -5.07 14.85
CA GLU A 165 -10.06 -6.20 15.51
C GLU A 165 -10.69 -6.54 16.86
N GLN A 166 -11.13 -5.55 17.62
CA GLN A 166 -11.83 -5.76 18.89
C GLN A 166 -13.24 -6.35 18.70
N GLU A 167 -13.93 -5.95 17.65
CA GLU A 167 -15.25 -6.50 17.29
C GLU A 167 -15.17 -7.96 16.87
N GLU A 168 -14.13 -8.33 16.09
CA GLU A 168 -13.91 -9.71 15.64
C GLU A 168 -13.41 -10.65 16.75
N GLY A 169 -12.76 -10.12 17.79
CA GLY A 169 -12.24 -10.88 18.93
C GLY A 169 -13.29 -11.18 20.04
N ARG A 170 -14.54 -10.74 19.86
CA ARG A 170 -15.66 -11.02 20.77
C ARG A 170 -16.54 -12.12 20.22
#